data_73fda7ae97b0db247de2bc7a0e08255b
#
_entry.id   73fda7ae97b0db247de2bc7a0e08255b
#
_cell.length_a   1.000
_cell.length_b   1.000
_cell.length_c   1.000
_cell.angle_alpha   90.00
_cell.angle_beta   90.00
_cell.angle_gamma   90.00
#
_symmetry.space_group_name_H-M   'P 1'
#
loop_
_entity.id
_entity.type
_entity.pdbx_description
1 polymer ?
#
loop_
_entity_poly.entity_id
_entity_poly.type
_entity_poly.pdbx_seq_one_letter_code
_entity_poly.pdbx_strand_id
1 'polypeptide(L)'
;MVNSFAHASMRHALDTPGNNPVLEQHPDLSVTIGPYTYHVQTRNGQSTYTVTNGTDSMSLPLIWGFGHNSQTWVLEKDGALYESLVSYFQRSNGLGTTPGDQKLVPHTLNEAMGRKLSLWDERSCFNCHATHAVDGAKLLLSTLSPGVG
;
A
#
# COMPACT_ATOMS: atom_id res chain seq x y z
N MET A 1 -21.22 10.79 -22.05
CA MET A 1 -21.18 9.78 -20.96
C MET A 1 -19.77 9.42 -20.48
N VAL A 2 -18.71 9.79 -21.18
CA VAL A 2 -17.31 9.41 -20.80
C VAL A 2 -16.70 10.33 -19.72
N ASN A 3 -17.19 11.58 -19.59
CA ASN A 3 -16.62 12.58 -18.68
C ASN A 3 -17.04 12.43 -17.19
N SER A 4 -18.12 11.72 -16.87
CA SER A 4 -18.53 11.52 -15.47
C SER A 4 -17.70 10.46 -14.75
N PHE A 5 -17.10 9.54 -15.49
CA PHE A 5 -16.23 8.50 -14.94
C PHE A 5 -14.82 9.04 -14.56
N ALA A 6 -14.39 10.10 -15.24
CA ALA A 6 -13.08 10.71 -14.98
C ALA A 6 -12.99 11.39 -13.60
N HIS A 7 -14.12 11.69 -12.98
CA HIS A 7 -14.22 12.34 -11.66
C HIS A 7 -14.74 11.42 -10.55
N ALA A 8 -15.01 10.13 -10.86
CA ALA A 8 -15.42 9.17 -9.85
C ALA A 8 -14.26 8.92 -8.87
N SER A 9 -14.55 8.97 -7.58
CA SER A 9 -13.56 8.72 -6.51
C SER A 9 -12.84 7.37 -6.62
N MET A 10 -13.44 6.40 -7.32
CA MET A 10 -12.86 5.08 -7.57
C MET A 10 -11.74 5.08 -8.62
N ARG A 11 -11.61 6.15 -9.43
CA ARG A 11 -10.52 6.26 -10.41
C ARG A 11 -9.13 6.34 -9.76
N HIS A 12 -9.07 6.86 -8.53
CA HIS A 12 -7.84 6.98 -7.74
C HIS A 12 -7.75 5.93 -6.63
N ALA A 13 -8.48 4.82 -6.78
CA ALA A 13 -8.51 3.78 -5.76
C ALA A 13 -7.24 2.93 -5.72
N LEU A 14 -6.47 2.92 -6.82
CA LEU A 14 -5.16 2.28 -6.91
C LEU A 14 -4.18 3.22 -7.60
N ASP A 15 -3.20 3.72 -6.86
CA ASP A 15 -2.18 4.63 -7.38
C ASP A 15 -0.78 4.00 -7.29
N THR A 16 0.00 4.18 -8.35
CA THR A 16 1.45 3.89 -8.30
C THR A 16 2.16 5.01 -7.52
N PRO A 17 3.32 4.77 -6.90
CA PRO A 17 4.03 5.81 -6.15
C PRO A 17 4.30 7.09 -6.94
N GLY A 18 4.54 6.97 -8.24
CA GLY A 18 4.79 8.12 -9.13
C GLY A 18 3.56 8.97 -9.45
N ASN A 19 2.36 8.47 -9.17
CA ASN A 19 1.08 9.17 -9.41
C ASN A 19 0.20 9.17 -8.16
N ASN A 20 0.81 9.21 -6.99
CA ASN A 20 0.12 9.08 -5.72
C ASN A 20 0.13 10.42 -4.97
N PRO A 21 -1.02 11.13 -4.92
CA PRO A 21 -1.09 12.43 -4.28
C PRO A 21 -0.71 12.42 -2.80
N VAL A 22 -1.01 11.34 -2.08
CA VAL A 22 -0.67 11.21 -0.65
C VAL A 22 0.85 11.16 -0.48
N LEU A 23 1.52 10.32 -1.25
CA LEU A 23 2.98 10.16 -1.19
C LEU A 23 3.72 11.38 -1.72
N GLU A 24 3.15 12.09 -2.69
CA GLU A 24 3.70 13.33 -3.22
C GLU A 24 3.61 14.48 -2.21
N GLN A 25 2.46 14.62 -1.53
CA GLN A 25 2.23 15.66 -0.52
C GLN A 25 2.92 15.35 0.81
N HIS A 26 3.16 14.07 1.10
CA HIS A 26 3.79 13.59 2.33
C HIS A 26 5.02 12.72 2.00
N PRO A 27 6.11 13.32 1.51
CA PRO A 27 7.28 12.56 1.06
C PRO A 27 8.06 11.90 2.20
N ASP A 28 7.70 12.16 3.44
CA ASP A 28 8.37 11.66 4.62
C ASP A 28 7.33 11.41 5.73
N LEU A 29 6.95 10.16 5.90
CA LEU A 29 5.98 9.74 6.91
C LEU A 29 6.63 8.76 7.87
N SER A 30 6.38 8.91 9.17
CA SER A 30 6.94 8.03 10.18
C SER A 30 5.98 7.84 11.35
N VAL A 31 6.02 6.65 11.95
CA VAL A 31 5.28 6.34 13.18
C VAL A 31 6.00 5.23 13.94
N THR A 32 5.97 5.28 15.27
CA THR A 32 6.45 4.20 16.13
C THR A 32 5.26 3.51 16.78
N ILE A 33 5.18 2.20 16.60
CA ILE A 33 4.14 1.34 17.17
C ILE A 33 4.83 0.17 17.88
N GLY A 34 4.73 0.12 19.20
CA GLY A 34 5.46 -0.86 20.00
C GLY A 34 6.96 -0.74 19.80
N PRO A 35 7.68 -1.86 19.54
CA PRO A 35 9.13 -1.84 19.34
C PRO A 35 9.55 -1.43 17.92
N TYR A 36 8.60 -1.20 17.01
CA TYR A 36 8.88 -0.94 15.60
C TYR A 36 8.62 0.51 15.22
N THR A 37 9.54 1.07 14.44
CA THR A 37 9.37 2.36 13.76
C THR A 37 9.18 2.11 12.27
N TYR A 38 8.11 2.67 11.74
CA TYR A 38 7.71 2.59 10.33
C TYR A 38 8.03 3.91 9.66
N HIS A 39 8.64 3.84 8.48
CA HIS A 39 9.01 5.01 7.70
C HIS A 39 8.65 4.80 6.24
N VAL A 40 7.89 5.73 5.67
CA VAL A 40 7.57 5.78 4.24
C VAL A 40 8.24 7.02 3.67
N GLN A 41 9.13 6.81 2.73
CA GLN A 41 9.93 7.86 2.13
C GLN A 41 9.77 7.87 0.62
N THR A 42 9.43 9.03 0.07
CA THR A 42 9.23 9.21 -1.38
C THR A 42 10.31 10.13 -1.94
N ARG A 43 10.99 9.67 -2.98
CA ARG A 43 12.02 10.40 -3.72
C ARG A 43 11.88 10.10 -5.21
N ASN A 44 11.80 11.15 -6.03
CA ASN A 44 11.75 11.03 -7.50
C ASN A 44 10.65 10.08 -8.01
N GLY A 45 9.46 10.13 -7.41
CA GLY A 45 8.33 9.29 -7.79
C GLY A 45 8.43 7.82 -7.36
N GLN A 46 9.42 7.49 -6.54
CA GLN A 46 9.58 6.16 -5.94
C GLN A 46 9.42 6.24 -4.43
N SER A 47 8.75 5.27 -3.86
CA SER A 47 8.53 5.21 -2.43
C SER A 47 9.09 3.93 -1.84
N THR A 48 9.73 4.07 -0.68
CA THR A 48 10.31 2.98 0.08
C THR A 48 9.63 2.90 1.44
N TYR A 49 9.23 1.71 1.82
CA TYR A 49 8.67 1.38 3.12
C TYR A 49 9.73 0.68 3.96
N THR A 50 10.08 1.28 5.09
CA THR A 50 11.11 0.78 5.99
C THR A 50 10.54 0.52 7.37
N VAL A 51 10.89 -0.61 7.95
CA VAL A 51 10.60 -0.96 9.34
C VAL A 51 11.91 -1.22 10.08
N THR A 52 12.06 -0.63 11.25
CA THR A 52 13.22 -0.86 12.14
C THR A 52 12.75 -1.19 13.56
N ASN A 53 13.49 -2.07 14.22
CA ASN A 53 13.34 -2.36 15.66
C ASN A 53 14.39 -1.65 16.52
N GLY A 54 15.14 -0.71 15.92
CA GLY A 54 16.25 0.01 16.57
C GLY A 54 17.62 -0.64 16.37
N THR A 55 17.68 -1.94 16.11
CA THR A 55 18.94 -2.68 15.83
C THR A 55 19.04 -3.06 14.37
N ASP A 56 17.96 -3.65 13.85
CA ASP A 56 17.85 -4.11 12.48
C ASP A 56 16.78 -3.33 11.74
N SER A 57 16.88 -3.28 10.42
CA SER A 57 15.90 -2.67 9.55
C SER A 57 15.65 -3.50 8.31
N MET A 58 14.44 -3.38 7.76
CA MET A 58 14.04 -3.97 6.50
C MET A 58 13.34 -2.91 5.66
N SER A 59 13.72 -2.80 4.39
CA SER A 59 13.14 -1.86 3.45
C SER A 59 12.65 -2.57 2.20
N LEU A 60 11.46 -2.24 1.74
CA LEU A 60 10.87 -2.76 0.52
C LEU A 60 10.32 -1.61 -0.33
N PRO A 61 10.36 -1.73 -1.66
CA PRO A 61 9.72 -0.76 -2.52
C PRO A 61 8.20 -0.85 -2.37
N LEU A 62 7.56 0.29 -2.35
CA LEU A 62 6.12 0.43 -2.48
C LEU A 62 5.72 0.25 -3.93
N ILE A 63 4.72 -0.60 -4.19
CA ILE A 63 4.26 -0.87 -5.56
C ILE A 63 2.98 -0.12 -5.85
N TRP A 64 1.99 -0.21 -4.94
CA TRP A 64 0.72 0.48 -5.06
C TRP A 64 0.24 1.00 -3.72
N GLY A 65 -0.55 2.08 -3.80
CA GLY A 65 -1.38 2.54 -2.72
C GLY A 65 -2.85 2.48 -3.10
N PHE A 66 -3.71 2.07 -2.19
CA PHE A 66 -5.15 2.09 -2.39
C PHE A 66 -5.88 2.74 -1.22
N GLY A 67 -6.95 3.44 -1.58
CA GLY A 67 -7.71 4.29 -0.70
C GLY A 67 -7.41 5.77 -0.92
N HIS A 68 -8.39 6.60 -0.63
CA HIS A 68 -8.31 8.05 -0.86
C HIS A 68 -8.18 8.84 0.45
N ASN A 69 -9.03 8.57 1.43
CA ASN A 69 -9.03 9.24 2.74
C ASN A 69 -8.16 8.53 3.78
N SER A 70 -7.92 7.26 3.57
CA SER A 70 -6.88 6.46 4.20
C SER A 70 -6.21 5.66 3.10
N GLN A 71 -4.92 5.52 3.14
CA GLN A 71 -4.19 4.81 2.11
C GLN A 71 -3.35 3.70 2.70
N THR A 72 -3.61 2.48 2.25
CA THR A 72 -2.84 1.28 2.56
C THR A 72 -1.96 0.95 1.37
N TRP A 73 -0.80 0.37 1.61
CA TRP A 73 0.16 0.09 0.56
C TRP A 73 0.39 -1.39 0.34
N VAL A 74 0.74 -1.72 -0.89
CA VAL A 74 1.21 -3.04 -1.30
C VAL A 74 2.70 -3.02 -1.53
N LEU A 75 3.36 -4.00 -0.94
CA LEU A 75 4.79 -4.25 -1.01
C LEU A 75 5.03 -5.55 -1.75
N GLU A 76 6.16 -5.69 -2.42
CA GLU A 76 6.60 -6.95 -3.01
C GLU A 76 7.87 -7.43 -2.33
N LYS A 77 7.87 -8.72 -1.99
CA LYS A 77 9.04 -9.41 -1.47
C LYS A 77 9.06 -10.85 -1.99
N ASP A 78 10.16 -11.23 -2.64
CA ASP A 78 10.37 -12.58 -3.16
C ASP A 78 9.23 -13.10 -4.05
N GLY A 79 8.65 -12.22 -4.87
CA GLY A 79 7.54 -12.53 -5.76
C GLY A 79 6.18 -12.67 -5.09
N ALA A 80 6.07 -12.38 -3.80
CA ALA A 80 4.81 -12.35 -3.05
C ALA A 80 4.43 -10.91 -2.70
N LEU A 81 3.13 -10.65 -2.63
CA LEU A 81 2.57 -9.36 -2.25
C LEU A 81 2.22 -9.34 -0.77
N TYR A 82 2.46 -8.20 -0.15
CA TYR A 82 2.19 -7.93 1.25
C TYR A 82 1.40 -6.64 1.39
N GLU A 83 0.42 -6.63 2.27
CA GLU A 83 -0.26 -5.44 2.73
C GLU A 83 0.54 -4.81 3.87
N SER A 84 0.84 -3.52 3.78
CA SER A 84 1.59 -2.82 4.82
C SER A 84 0.85 -2.83 6.16
N LEU A 85 1.58 -3.00 7.28
CA LEU A 85 0.99 -3.01 8.61
C LEU A 85 0.54 -1.61 9.07
N VAL A 86 1.05 -0.57 8.44
CA VAL A 86 0.61 0.81 8.67
C VAL A 86 0.01 1.41 7.41
N SER A 87 -0.97 2.29 7.62
CA SER A 87 -1.65 3.06 6.58
C SER A 87 -1.57 4.54 6.89
N TYR A 88 -1.68 5.38 5.88
CA TYR A 88 -1.89 6.81 6.05
C TYR A 88 -3.36 7.11 6.31
N PHE A 89 -3.62 8.02 7.22
CA PHE A 89 -4.96 8.51 7.55
C PHE A 89 -5.01 10.03 7.39
N GLN A 90 -5.84 10.49 6.47
CA GLN A 90 -6.02 11.92 6.21
C GLN A 90 -6.52 12.68 7.46
N ARG A 91 -7.40 12.06 8.25
CA ARG A 91 -7.97 12.67 9.45
C ARG A 91 -6.91 13.05 10.50
N SER A 92 -5.90 12.21 10.69
CA SER A 92 -4.78 12.46 11.61
C SER A 92 -3.54 13.04 10.91
N ASN A 93 -3.59 13.14 9.58
CA ASN A 93 -2.48 13.57 8.74
C ASN A 93 -1.18 12.78 9.02
N GLY A 94 -1.31 11.47 9.20
CA GLY A 94 -0.18 10.62 9.59
C GLY A 94 -0.44 9.14 9.46
N LEU A 95 0.52 8.36 9.90
CA LEU A 95 0.47 6.90 9.87
C LEU A 95 -0.21 6.34 11.12
N GLY A 96 -0.91 5.23 10.94
CA GLY A 96 -1.47 4.42 12.01
C GLY A 96 -1.60 2.97 11.54
N THR A 97 -2.04 2.08 12.42
CA THR A 97 -2.21 0.66 12.09
C THR A 97 -3.25 0.48 10.99
N THR A 98 -2.93 -0.36 10.01
CA THR A 98 -3.84 -0.71 8.91
C THR A 98 -5.15 -1.26 9.45
N PRO A 99 -6.31 -0.82 8.92
CA PRO A 99 -7.61 -1.34 9.34
C PRO A 99 -7.70 -2.86 9.16
N GLY A 100 -8.12 -3.55 10.22
CA GLY A 100 -8.14 -5.01 10.27
C GLY A 100 -6.95 -5.63 11.00
N ASP A 101 -5.82 -4.94 11.05
CA ASP A 101 -4.58 -5.45 11.64
C ASP A 101 -4.30 -4.96 13.07
N GLN A 102 -5.26 -4.29 13.70
CA GLN A 102 -5.10 -3.67 15.03
C GLN A 102 -4.76 -4.69 16.14
N LYS A 103 -5.06 -5.97 15.93
CA LYS A 103 -4.78 -7.06 16.88
C LYS A 103 -3.49 -7.80 16.58
N LEU A 104 -2.84 -7.49 15.46
CA LEU A 104 -1.57 -8.11 15.11
C LEU A 104 -0.45 -7.55 15.99
N VAL A 105 0.28 -8.44 16.61
CA VAL A 105 1.48 -8.11 17.40
C VAL A 105 2.66 -8.78 16.73
N PRO A 106 3.41 -8.06 15.88
CA PRO A 106 4.56 -8.64 15.20
C PRO A 106 5.67 -8.97 16.19
N HIS A 107 6.30 -10.12 16.00
CA HIS A 107 7.44 -10.60 16.80
C HIS A 107 8.76 -10.51 16.05
N THR A 108 8.71 -10.32 14.73
CA THR A 108 9.88 -10.20 13.85
C THR A 108 9.73 -9.01 12.93
N LEU A 109 10.84 -8.53 12.37
CA LEU A 109 10.80 -7.48 11.33
C LEU A 109 9.96 -7.89 10.12
N ASN A 110 10.04 -9.17 9.73
CA ASN A 110 9.27 -9.67 8.60
C ASN A 110 7.76 -9.61 8.86
N GLU A 111 7.32 -9.95 10.06
CA GLU A 111 5.92 -9.81 10.47
C GLU A 111 5.51 -8.33 10.59
N ALA A 112 6.42 -7.47 11.06
CA ALA A 112 6.18 -6.05 11.17
C ALA A 112 6.09 -5.33 9.82
N MET A 113 6.69 -5.87 8.77
CA MET A 113 6.56 -5.32 7.41
C MET A 113 5.10 -5.31 6.95
N GLY A 114 4.36 -6.37 7.20
CA GLY A 114 2.97 -6.47 6.81
C GLY A 114 2.48 -7.90 6.65
N ARG A 115 1.22 -8.02 6.29
CA ARG A 115 0.52 -9.28 6.10
C ARG A 115 0.67 -9.77 4.65
N LYS A 116 1.13 -11.01 4.48
CA LYS A 116 1.15 -11.63 3.15
C LYS A 116 -0.27 -11.75 2.60
N LEU A 117 -0.47 -11.28 1.38
CA LEU A 117 -1.74 -11.39 0.69
C LEU A 117 -1.93 -12.83 0.19
N SER A 118 -3.11 -13.36 0.40
CA SER A 118 -3.53 -14.62 -0.22
C SER A 118 -3.98 -14.36 -1.66
N LEU A 119 -4.07 -15.42 -2.49
CA LEU A 119 -4.64 -15.30 -3.84
C LEU A 119 -6.07 -14.75 -3.83
N TRP A 120 -6.83 -15.02 -2.78
CA TRP A 120 -8.18 -14.48 -2.63
C TRP A 120 -8.15 -12.98 -2.31
N ASP A 121 -7.26 -12.53 -1.42
CA ASP A 121 -7.06 -11.12 -1.11
C ASP A 121 -6.63 -10.35 -2.35
N GLU A 122 -5.64 -10.88 -3.08
CA GLU A 122 -5.15 -10.29 -4.32
C GLU A 122 -6.29 -10.09 -5.33
N ARG A 123 -7.10 -11.13 -5.56
CA ARG A 123 -8.25 -11.05 -6.45
C ARG A 123 -9.30 -10.07 -5.97
N SER A 124 -9.64 -10.09 -4.69
CA SER A 124 -10.67 -9.23 -4.12
C SER A 124 -10.27 -7.76 -4.18
N CYS A 125 -9.04 -7.45 -3.79
CA CYS A 125 -8.53 -6.08 -3.83
C CYS A 125 -8.41 -5.56 -5.26
N PHE A 126 -7.76 -6.33 -6.14
CA PHE A 126 -7.44 -5.85 -7.49
C PHE A 126 -8.62 -5.91 -8.45
N ASN A 127 -9.57 -6.83 -8.30
CA ASN A 127 -10.79 -6.81 -9.10
C ASN A 127 -11.64 -5.56 -8.89
N CYS A 128 -11.63 -5.02 -7.67
CA CYS A 128 -12.36 -3.78 -7.36
C CYS A 128 -11.57 -2.51 -7.69
N HIS A 129 -10.24 -2.58 -7.66
CA HIS A 129 -9.37 -1.40 -7.71
C HIS A 129 -8.52 -1.26 -8.98
N ALA A 130 -8.48 -2.25 -9.85
CA ALA A 130 -7.70 -2.20 -11.07
C ALA A 130 -8.40 -2.91 -12.24
N THR A 131 -8.22 -2.35 -13.45
CA THR A 131 -8.72 -2.95 -14.69
C THR A 131 -7.72 -3.99 -15.18
N HIS A 132 -8.21 -5.14 -15.65
CA HIS A 132 -7.39 -6.24 -16.18
C HIS A 132 -6.35 -6.79 -15.18
N ALA A 133 -6.64 -6.68 -13.89
CA ALA A 133 -5.71 -7.11 -12.84
C ALA A 133 -5.53 -8.63 -12.77
N VAL A 134 -6.56 -9.38 -13.17
CA VAL A 134 -6.58 -10.84 -13.01
C VAL A 134 -6.92 -11.51 -14.34
N ASP A 135 -6.05 -12.42 -14.76
CA ASP A 135 -6.29 -13.35 -15.85
C ASP A 135 -6.35 -14.78 -15.29
N GLY A 136 -7.56 -15.34 -15.26
CA GLY A 136 -7.79 -16.66 -14.70
C GLY A 136 -7.38 -16.77 -13.21
N ALA A 137 -6.32 -17.52 -12.94
CA ALA A 137 -5.81 -17.74 -11.58
C ALA A 137 -4.62 -16.85 -11.22
N LYS A 138 -4.09 -16.03 -12.16
CA LYS A 138 -2.85 -15.28 -11.99
C LYS A 138 -3.11 -13.78 -12.03
N LEU A 139 -2.50 -13.06 -11.10
CA LEU A 139 -2.46 -11.61 -11.11
C LEU A 139 -1.49 -11.14 -12.19
N LEU A 140 -1.96 -10.29 -13.11
CA LEU A 140 -1.12 -9.71 -14.17
C LEU A 140 -0.56 -8.37 -13.73
N LEU A 141 0.52 -8.39 -12.96
CA LEU A 141 1.17 -7.18 -12.42
C LEU A 141 1.61 -6.20 -13.52
N SER A 142 2.03 -6.71 -14.66
CA SER A 142 2.51 -5.90 -15.79
C SER A 142 1.41 -5.18 -16.56
N THR A 143 0.14 -5.56 -16.37
CA THR A 143 -1.02 -5.00 -17.08
C THR A 143 -1.92 -4.15 -16.19
N LEU A 144 -1.57 -3.95 -14.93
CA LEU A 144 -2.34 -3.15 -14.02
C LEU A 144 -2.37 -1.69 -14.49
N SER A 145 -3.56 -1.24 -14.86
CA SER A 145 -3.82 0.17 -15.15
C SER A 145 -4.51 0.81 -13.95
N PRO A 146 -3.97 1.88 -13.40
CA PRO A 146 -4.60 2.60 -12.31
C PRO A 146 -5.96 3.13 -12.74
N GLY A 147 -6.98 2.88 -11.97
CA GLY A 147 -8.16 3.71 -11.98
C GLY A 147 -9.28 3.40 -12.96
N VAL A 148 -9.48 2.16 -13.35
CA VAL A 148 -10.72 1.76 -14.05
C VAL A 148 -11.25 0.47 -13.42
N GLY A 149 -11.90 0.58 -12.29
CA GLY A 149 -12.74 -0.44 -11.71
C GLY A 149 -14.19 -0.18 -12.06
#